data_461a2cd5ad6a5cab10e9a4e717bb5df2
#
_entry.id   461a2cd5ad6a5cab10e9a4e717bb5df2
#
_cell.length_a   1.000
_cell.length_b   1.000
_cell.length_c   1.000
_cell.angle_alpha   90.00
_cell.angle_beta   90.00
_cell.angle_gamma   90.00
#
_symmetry.space_group_name_H-M   'P 1'
#
loop_
_entity.id
_entity.type
_entity.pdbx_description
1 polymer ?
#
loop_
_entity_poly.entity_id
_entity_poly.type
_entity_poly.pdbx_seq_one_letter_code
_entity_poly.pdbx_strand_id
1 'polypeptide(L)'
;MAKKNKETKKIEQGGFIQHNGKALPDVIMQLPRLFYLDTYQWTQAVNAAKKWDFTRRKELYDMYESAMLDSHLYGTMRQRRIAISQFPIEFVNDKGEVDENIMVQIQSPWFREFLKSLLDVWAYGFAAYQFWIDEEGFIQFTNIDKRHIQPFTKEVLKMSNSLKGVPLDSFENTLFLGDPSDIGALATVVPWVIWKRQSVSDWIQFSQVFGMPIREYIYSAGDEQTRQQLIDDATQQGANAIYIHPDGSDMKLIVSGNKSGSSELYKTLRDTCNEEISLLILGNTLTSTSAAHGTQALGTVHEEQQDMISLDDRGYVLDVLNYHMTDIFANLGIVTKGGHFRYKEDRKIDPYAQINIVTQLHNMGLPMDDEYLYATFNIDKPKGYEAQKKAKEELKQAMQKSLQNPSKEEEEEENGNDPKKGLTNMQKRALGFFDQAHKTVGEDTDW
;
A
#
# COMPACT_ATOMS: atom_id res chain seq x y z
N MET A 1 1.51 62.89 -16.35
CA MET A 1 1.15 62.03 -15.21
C MET A 1 0.23 60.96 -15.72
N ALA A 2 0.77 59.78 -16.04
CA ALA A 2 0.05 58.63 -16.54
C ALA A 2 -0.28 57.70 -15.35
N LYS A 3 -1.57 57.53 -15.05
CA LYS A 3 -2.04 56.54 -14.07
C LYS A 3 -1.85 55.14 -14.67
N LYS A 4 -0.89 54.39 -14.14
CA LYS A 4 -0.80 52.96 -14.33
C LYS A 4 -1.98 52.25 -13.63
N ASN A 5 -2.95 51.81 -14.41
CA ASN A 5 -3.94 50.84 -13.94
C ASN A 5 -3.20 49.55 -13.58
N LYS A 6 -3.15 49.23 -12.31
CA LYS A 6 -2.86 47.87 -11.83
C LYS A 6 -4.11 47.02 -12.07
N GLU A 7 -4.11 46.30 -13.16
CA GLU A 7 -4.99 45.13 -13.29
C GLU A 7 -4.62 44.13 -12.21
N THR A 8 -5.45 44.04 -11.18
CA THR A 8 -5.45 42.94 -10.24
C THR A 8 -5.86 41.71 -11.02
N LYS A 9 -4.88 40.87 -11.38
CA LYS A 9 -5.19 39.49 -11.83
C LYS A 9 -5.99 38.81 -10.72
N LYS A 10 -7.29 38.64 -10.93
CA LYS A 10 -8.10 37.66 -10.21
C LYS A 10 -7.43 36.33 -10.45
N ILE A 11 -6.91 35.72 -9.40
CA ILE A 11 -6.53 34.32 -9.39
C ILE A 11 -7.86 33.56 -9.46
N GLU A 12 -8.28 33.15 -10.65
CA GLU A 12 -9.36 32.20 -10.83
C GLU A 12 -8.85 30.86 -10.29
N GLN A 13 -9.29 30.52 -9.08
CA GLN A 13 -9.15 29.16 -8.54
C GLN A 13 -9.94 28.20 -9.43
N GLY A 14 -9.25 27.34 -10.19
CA GLY A 14 -9.86 26.25 -10.94
C GLY A 14 -9.71 26.32 -12.47
N GLY A 15 -8.59 26.80 -12.96
CA GLY A 15 -8.25 26.62 -14.38
C GLY A 15 -7.46 25.32 -14.57
N PHE A 16 -7.93 24.41 -15.42
CA PHE A 16 -7.08 23.37 -15.98
C PHE A 16 -5.97 24.03 -16.79
N ILE A 17 -4.76 23.51 -16.67
CA ILE A 17 -3.58 24.04 -17.39
C ILE A 17 -3.85 23.91 -18.90
N GLN A 18 -3.85 25.04 -19.61
CA GLN A 18 -3.98 25.05 -21.06
C GLN A 18 -2.65 24.60 -21.67
N HIS A 19 -2.66 23.48 -22.38
CA HIS A 19 -1.57 23.07 -23.26
C HIS A 19 -2.08 22.98 -24.71
N ASN A 20 -1.42 23.70 -25.61
CA ASN A 20 -1.53 23.60 -27.06
C ASN A 20 -2.96 23.63 -27.67
N GLY A 21 -3.77 24.57 -27.25
CA GLY A 21 -4.91 25.03 -28.06
C GLY A 21 -6.26 24.32 -27.88
N LYS A 22 -6.32 23.16 -27.21
CA LYS A 22 -7.58 22.50 -26.84
C LYS A 22 -7.55 22.10 -25.37
N ALA A 23 -7.89 23.03 -24.50
CA ALA A 23 -8.08 22.77 -23.09
C ALA A 23 -9.42 22.08 -22.82
N LEU A 24 -9.47 21.29 -21.72
CA LEU A 24 -10.75 20.89 -21.13
C LEU A 24 -11.58 22.16 -20.82
N PRO A 25 -12.93 22.08 -20.90
CA PRO A 25 -13.76 23.24 -20.58
C PRO A 25 -13.48 23.68 -19.14
N ASP A 26 -13.55 25.00 -18.91
CA ASP A 26 -13.44 25.57 -17.57
C ASP A 26 -14.44 24.88 -16.64
N VAL A 27 -13.93 24.20 -15.62
CA VAL A 27 -14.73 23.53 -14.62
C VAL A 27 -14.81 24.39 -13.38
N ILE A 28 -16.02 24.75 -12.98
CA ILE A 28 -16.25 25.49 -11.73
C ILE A 28 -16.35 24.48 -10.60
N MET A 29 -15.25 24.29 -9.86
CA MET A 29 -15.21 23.40 -8.71
C MET A 29 -16.00 24.00 -7.54
N GLN A 30 -16.94 23.21 -7.02
CA GLN A 30 -17.61 23.50 -5.76
C GLN A 30 -16.94 22.68 -4.65
N LEU A 31 -16.51 23.35 -3.59
CA LEU A 31 -15.93 22.66 -2.42
C LEU A 31 -16.96 21.70 -1.82
N PRO A 32 -16.58 20.44 -1.55
CA PRO A 32 -17.46 19.49 -0.91
C PRO A 32 -17.80 19.92 0.52
N ARG A 33 -19.00 19.61 0.97
CA ARG A 33 -19.38 19.76 2.38
C ARG A 33 -18.80 18.59 3.16
N LEU A 34 -17.62 18.80 3.71
CA LEU A 34 -16.94 17.80 4.52
C LEU A 34 -17.62 17.71 5.90
N PHE A 35 -17.75 16.49 6.43
CA PHE A 35 -18.14 16.12 7.80
C PHE A 35 -19.61 15.82 8.12
N TYR A 36 -20.58 16.11 7.27
CA TYR A 36 -21.97 15.67 7.51
C TYR A 36 -22.31 14.46 6.64
N LEU A 37 -21.96 13.26 7.15
CA LEU A 37 -22.37 12.01 6.53
C LEU A 37 -23.41 11.32 7.42
N ASP A 38 -24.60 11.07 6.86
CA ASP A 38 -25.58 10.18 7.47
C ASP A 38 -26.02 9.07 6.48
N THR A 39 -26.59 8.02 7.00
CA THR A 39 -27.03 6.85 6.23
C THR A 39 -28.15 7.22 5.24
N TYR A 40 -29.00 8.17 5.57
CA TYR A 40 -30.07 8.61 4.69
C TYR A 40 -29.50 9.35 3.47
N GLN A 41 -28.60 10.31 3.68
CA GLN A 41 -27.93 11.03 2.60
C GLN A 41 -27.15 10.07 1.69
N TRP A 42 -26.47 9.09 2.27
CA TRP A 42 -25.78 8.04 1.51
C TRP A 42 -26.74 7.26 0.61
N THR A 43 -27.88 6.82 1.15
CA THR A 43 -28.90 6.10 0.37
C THR A 43 -29.41 6.95 -0.80
N GLN A 44 -29.68 8.24 -0.57
CA GLN A 44 -30.12 9.17 -1.61
C GLN A 44 -29.04 9.36 -2.68
N ALA A 45 -27.79 9.53 -2.29
CA ALA A 45 -26.66 9.70 -3.20
C ALA A 45 -26.44 8.45 -4.08
N VAL A 46 -26.51 7.25 -3.50
CA VAL A 46 -26.42 5.99 -4.22
C VAL A 46 -27.57 5.84 -5.24
N ASN A 47 -28.80 6.12 -4.80
CA ASN A 47 -29.95 6.04 -5.69
C ASN A 47 -29.87 7.05 -6.85
N ALA A 48 -29.39 8.28 -6.59
CA ALA A 48 -29.17 9.28 -7.61
C ALA A 48 -28.07 8.89 -8.60
N ALA A 49 -27.00 8.26 -8.10
CA ALA A 49 -25.87 7.82 -8.90
C ALA A 49 -26.19 6.62 -9.82
N LYS A 50 -27.18 5.79 -9.48
CA LYS A 50 -27.60 4.61 -10.25
C LYS A 50 -28.64 4.90 -11.31
N LYS A 51 -29.18 6.13 -11.40
CA LYS A 51 -30.14 6.50 -12.44
C LYS A 51 -29.46 6.58 -13.80
N TRP A 52 -29.96 5.82 -14.77
CA TRP A 52 -29.39 5.76 -16.11
C TRP A 52 -29.76 6.96 -17.00
N ASP A 53 -30.94 7.56 -16.80
CA ASP A 53 -31.46 8.66 -17.60
C ASP A 53 -30.87 10.02 -17.23
N PHE A 54 -30.57 10.21 -15.95
CA PHE A 54 -29.90 11.40 -15.45
C PHE A 54 -29.10 11.10 -14.19
N THR A 55 -27.85 10.77 -14.40
CA THR A 55 -26.94 10.37 -13.33
C THR A 55 -26.40 11.59 -12.61
N ARG A 56 -26.59 11.65 -11.30
CA ARG A 56 -25.98 12.64 -10.42
C ARG A 56 -25.02 11.94 -9.48
N ARG A 57 -23.74 12.14 -9.71
CA ARG A 57 -22.70 11.49 -8.89
C ARG A 57 -21.95 12.44 -7.97
N LYS A 58 -22.21 13.74 -8.06
CA LYS A 58 -21.53 14.74 -7.23
C LYS A 58 -21.66 14.43 -5.74
N GLU A 59 -22.88 14.22 -5.27
CA GLU A 59 -23.16 13.95 -3.85
C GLU A 59 -22.47 12.67 -3.37
N LEU A 60 -22.43 11.65 -4.22
CA LEU A 60 -21.75 10.39 -3.92
C LEU A 60 -20.23 10.58 -3.80
N TYR A 61 -19.63 11.31 -4.73
CA TYR A 61 -18.19 11.56 -4.70
C TYR A 61 -17.77 12.54 -3.58
N ASP A 62 -18.61 13.50 -3.22
CA ASP A 62 -18.42 14.33 -2.02
C ASP A 62 -18.39 13.46 -0.76
N MET A 63 -19.22 12.41 -0.70
CA MET A 63 -19.19 11.44 0.40
C MET A 63 -17.92 10.59 0.40
N TYR A 64 -17.44 10.16 -0.76
CA TYR A 64 -16.18 9.41 -0.87
C TYR A 64 -15.00 10.24 -0.40
N GLU A 65 -14.92 11.51 -0.80
CA GLU A 65 -13.87 12.41 -0.32
C GLU A 65 -13.95 12.63 1.19
N SER A 66 -15.16 12.81 1.72
CA SER A 66 -15.34 12.88 3.17
C SER A 66 -14.94 11.59 3.86
N ALA A 67 -15.30 10.42 3.32
CA ALA A 67 -14.92 9.14 3.90
C ALA A 67 -13.40 8.93 3.88
N MET A 68 -12.70 9.38 2.83
CA MET A 68 -11.24 9.32 2.72
C MET A 68 -10.48 10.14 3.79
N LEU A 69 -11.17 11.00 4.55
CA LEU A 69 -10.59 11.63 5.75
C LEU A 69 -10.51 10.68 6.95
N ASP A 70 -11.07 9.49 6.87
CA ASP A 70 -10.86 8.45 7.88
C ASP A 70 -9.44 7.90 7.77
N SER A 71 -8.69 7.92 8.87
CA SER A 71 -7.27 7.54 8.89
C SER A 71 -7.04 6.08 8.51
N HIS A 72 -7.94 5.17 8.90
CA HIS A 72 -7.82 3.76 8.59
C HIS A 72 -8.10 3.49 7.12
N LEU A 73 -9.20 4.03 6.59
CA LEU A 73 -9.54 3.95 5.17
C LEU A 73 -8.43 4.54 4.29
N TYR A 74 -7.94 5.72 4.64
CA TYR A 74 -6.83 6.34 3.91
C TYR A 74 -5.57 5.46 3.91
N GLY A 75 -5.24 4.88 5.07
CA GLY A 75 -4.08 4.00 5.23
C GLY A 75 -4.17 2.75 4.37
N THR A 76 -5.30 2.05 4.39
CA THR A 76 -5.53 0.83 3.60
C THR A 76 -5.55 1.10 2.09
N MET A 77 -6.21 2.18 1.66
CA MET A 77 -6.19 2.63 0.25
C MET A 77 -4.78 2.99 -0.21
N ARG A 78 -4.01 3.69 0.62
CA ARG A 78 -2.61 4.02 0.32
C ARG A 78 -1.76 2.76 0.19
N GLN A 79 -1.93 1.78 1.07
CA GLN A 79 -1.20 0.51 1.02
C GLN A 79 -1.44 -0.21 -0.31
N ARG A 80 -2.70 -0.35 -0.75
CA ARG A 80 -3.05 -0.97 -2.03
C ARG A 80 -2.49 -0.19 -3.23
N ARG A 81 -2.57 1.16 -3.23
CA ARG A 81 -1.98 1.99 -4.29
C ARG A 81 -0.46 1.85 -4.40
N ILE A 82 0.23 1.71 -3.27
CA ILE A 82 1.68 1.50 -3.26
C ILE A 82 2.02 0.14 -3.87
N ALA A 83 1.27 -0.91 -3.57
CA ALA A 83 1.53 -2.26 -4.07
C ALA A 83 1.60 -2.32 -5.61
N ILE A 84 0.73 -1.58 -6.32
CA ILE A 84 0.74 -1.50 -7.79
C ILE A 84 2.04 -0.88 -8.33
N SER A 85 2.58 0.13 -7.65
CA SER A 85 3.73 0.91 -8.13
C SER A 85 5.09 0.40 -7.63
N GLN A 86 5.12 -0.63 -6.79
CA GLN A 86 6.37 -1.19 -6.25
C GLN A 86 7.16 -2.03 -7.25
N PHE A 87 6.48 -2.67 -8.18
CA PHE A 87 7.11 -3.54 -9.15
C PHE A 87 7.51 -2.73 -10.39
N PRO A 88 8.77 -2.79 -10.81
CA PRO A 88 9.21 -2.09 -12.01
C PRO A 88 8.55 -2.66 -13.25
N ILE A 89 8.07 -1.77 -14.12
CA ILE A 89 7.53 -2.10 -15.43
C ILE A 89 8.63 -1.83 -16.47
N GLU A 90 8.72 -2.67 -17.46
CA GLU A 90 9.58 -2.51 -18.63
C GLU A 90 8.76 -2.66 -19.90
N PHE A 91 9.20 -2.00 -20.95
CA PHE A 91 8.68 -2.20 -22.30
C PHE A 91 9.65 -3.02 -23.11
N VAL A 92 9.19 -4.11 -23.68
CA VAL A 92 9.99 -5.00 -24.51
C VAL A 92 9.42 -5.10 -25.92
N ASN A 93 10.31 -5.09 -26.90
CA ASN A 93 9.95 -5.28 -28.30
C ASN A 93 9.64 -6.77 -28.59
N ASP A 94 9.20 -7.07 -29.83
CA ASP A 94 8.89 -8.43 -30.27
C ASP A 94 10.09 -9.40 -30.18
N LYS A 95 11.31 -8.88 -30.07
CA LYS A 95 12.53 -9.68 -29.87
C LYS A 95 12.84 -9.92 -28.39
N GLY A 96 12.06 -9.35 -27.47
CA GLY A 96 12.29 -9.42 -26.03
C GLY A 96 13.36 -8.45 -25.51
N GLU A 97 13.82 -7.50 -26.35
CA GLU A 97 14.79 -6.46 -25.96
C GLU A 97 14.05 -5.25 -25.37
N VAL A 98 14.65 -4.63 -24.36
CA VAL A 98 14.10 -3.42 -23.71
C VAL A 98 14.30 -2.21 -24.62
N ASP A 99 13.26 -1.40 -24.81
CA ASP A 99 13.33 -0.13 -25.53
C ASP A 99 13.67 1.02 -24.59
N GLU A 100 14.89 1.50 -24.65
CA GLU A 100 15.41 2.56 -23.77
C GLU A 100 14.65 3.91 -23.95
N ASN A 101 14.14 4.21 -25.14
CA ASN A 101 13.41 5.47 -25.36
C ASN A 101 12.08 5.48 -24.60
N ILE A 102 11.38 4.35 -24.59
CA ILE A 102 10.15 4.20 -23.83
C ILE A 102 10.47 4.12 -22.32
N MET A 103 11.57 3.46 -21.94
CA MET A 103 12.01 3.39 -20.55
C MET A 103 12.25 4.75 -19.92
N VAL A 104 12.80 5.72 -20.64
CA VAL A 104 12.95 7.11 -20.14
C VAL A 104 11.62 7.70 -19.71
N GLN A 105 10.54 7.47 -20.48
CA GLN A 105 9.20 7.96 -20.14
C GLN A 105 8.61 7.25 -18.91
N ILE A 106 8.67 5.93 -18.85
CA ILE A 106 8.05 5.16 -17.76
C ILE A 106 8.87 5.19 -16.46
N GLN A 107 10.13 5.60 -16.48
CA GLN A 107 10.94 5.84 -15.28
C GLN A 107 10.70 7.23 -14.68
N SER A 108 10.01 8.11 -15.40
CA SER A 108 9.76 9.47 -14.94
C SER A 108 8.65 9.53 -13.87
N PRO A 109 8.56 10.61 -13.06
CA PRO A 109 7.63 10.70 -11.92
C PRO A 109 6.14 10.56 -12.30
N TRP A 110 5.74 11.08 -13.47
CA TRP A 110 4.33 11.02 -13.91
C TRP A 110 3.80 9.60 -13.97
N PHE A 111 4.63 8.66 -14.44
CA PHE A 111 4.21 7.28 -14.66
C PHE A 111 3.82 6.59 -13.35
N ARG A 112 4.63 6.77 -12.29
CA ARG A 112 4.33 6.22 -10.97
C ARG A 112 3.02 6.78 -10.39
N GLU A 113 2.79 8.06 -10.55
CA GLU A 113 1.55 8.68 -10.08
C GLU A 113 0.34 8.23 -10.93
N PHE A 114 0.53 8.05 -12.22
CA PHE A 114 -0.48 7.49 -13.10
C PHE A 114 -0.86 6.07 -12.68
N LEU A 115 0.12 5.17 -12.45
CA LEU A 115 -0.14 3.82 -11.98
C LEU A 115 -0.97 3.79 -10.70
N LYS A 116 -0.63 4.63 -9.72
CA LYS A 116 -1.39 4.75 -8.47
C LYS A 116 -2.82 5.22 -8.71
N SER A 117 -3.02 6.10 -9.68
CA SER A 117 -4.35 6.65 -10.01
C SER A 117 -5.25 5.65 -10.72
N LEU A 118 -4.72 4.60 -11.35
CA LEU A 118 -5.52 3.56 -12.00
C LEU A 118 -6.42 2.81 -11.01
N LEU A 119 -5.99 2.69 -9.74
CA LEU A 119 -6.84 2.12 -8.70
C LEU A 119 -8.13 2.92 -8.43
N ASP A 120 -8.16 4.19 -8.86
CA ASP A 120 -9.36 5.02 -8.75
C ASP A 120 -10.51 4.44 -9.56
N VAL A 121 -10.25 3.69 -10.63
CA VAL A 121 -11.29 3.03 -11.42
C VAL A 121 -12.05 2.04 -10.55
N TRP A 122 -11.36 1.18 -9.82
CA TRP A 122 -11.97 0.26 -8.87
C TRP A 122 -12.65 0.98 -7.70
N ALA A 123 -11.99 2.02 -7.16
CA ALA A 123 -12.49 2.72 -5.98
C ALA A 123 -13.73 3.56 -6.26
N TYR A 124 -13.80 4.22 -7.42
CA TYR A 124 -14.86 5.18 -7.78
C TYR A 124 -15.78 4.72 -8.92
N GLY A 125 -15.49 3.57 -9.55
CA GLY A 125 -16.24 3.00 -10.67
C GLY A 125 -15.72 3.41 -12.04
N PHE A 126 -15.13 4.58 -12.16
CA PHE A 126 -14.45 5.04 -13.37
C PHE A 126 -13.40 6.09 -13.06
N ALA A 127 -12.52 6.32 -14.02
CA ALA A 127 -11.60 7.46 -14.05
C ALA A 127 -11.48 8.00 -15.49
N ALA A 128 -11.20 9.29 -15.60
CA ALA A 128 -10.92 9.92 -16.88
C ALA A 128 -9.67 10.78 -16.79
N TYR A 129 -8.85 10.71 -17.80
CA TYR A 129 -7.54 11.34 -17.86
C TYR A 129 -7.37 12.13 -19.13
N GLN A 130 -6.51 13.13 -19.10
CA GLN A 130 -5.98 13.81 -20.27
C GLN A 130 -4.46 13.82 -20.19
N PHE A 131 -3.81 13.57 -21.34
CA PHE A 131 -2.35 13.47 -21.43
C PHE A 131 -1.81 14.53 -22.39
N TRP A 132 -0.59 15.02 -22.11
CA TRP A 132 0.17 15.91 -22.99
C TRP A 132 1.67 15.70 -22.79
N ILE A 133 2.48 16.28 -23.66
CA ILE A 133 3.94 16.34 -23.50
C ILE A 133 4.29 17.73 -22.99
N ASP A 134 5.14 17.80 -21.96
CA ASP A 134 5.67 19.07 -21.46
C ASP A 134 6.80 19.64 -22.33
N GLU A 135 7.34 20.80 -21.95
CA GLU A 135 8.42 21.47 -22.69
C GLU A 135 9.73 20.66 -22.66
N GLU A 136 9.90 19.78 -21.70
CA GLU A 136 11.08 18.90 -21.54
C GLU A 136 10.94 17.58 -22.32
N GLY A 137 9.80 17.33 -22.92
CA GLY A 137 9.52 16.11 -23.71
C GLY A 137 9.00 14.94 -22.88
N PHE A 138 8.59 15.16 -21.62
CA PHE A 138 7.99 14.14 -20.80
C PHE A 138 6.46 14.15 -20.88
N ILE A 139 5.87 12.96 -20.82
CA ILE A 139 4.42 12.84 -20.69
C ILE A 139 3.99 13.39 -19.33
N GLN A 140 2.90 14.13 -19.35
CA GLN A 140 2.18 14.58 -18.16
C GLN A 140 0.72 14.15 -18.27
N PHE A 141 0.02 14.07 -17.15
CA PHE A 141 -1.40 13.76 -17.15
C PHE A 141 -2.15 14.55 -16.08
N THR A 142 -3.43 14.71 -16.29
CA THR A 142 -4.36 15.17 -15.26
C THR A 142 -5.52 14.18 -15.14
N ASN A 143 -5.97 13.97 -13.91
CA ASN A 143 -7.19 13.23 -13.62
C ASN A 143 -8.35 14.22 -13.65
N ILE A 144 -9.31 14.01 -14.56
CA ILE A 144 -10.49 14.86 -14.66
C ILE A 144 -11.39 14.57 -13.46
N ASP A 145 -11.83 15.64 -12.77
CA ASP A 145 -12.67 15.47 -11.58
C ASP A 145 -13.96 14.70 -11.92
N LYS A 146 -14.14 13.57 -11.27
CA LYS A 146 -15.23 12.63 -11.49
C LYS A 146 -16.62 13.25 -11.29
N ARG A 147 -16.72 14.32 -10.49
CA ARG A 147 -17.97 15.10 -10.26
C ARG A 147 -18.41 15.87 -11.50
N HIS A 148 -17.49 16.09 -12.42
CA HIS A 148 -17.71 16.84 -13.66
C HIS A 148 -17.80 15.93 -14.88
N ILE A 149 -17.97 14.63 -14.69
CA ILE A 149 -18.13 13.67 -15.77
C ILE A 149 -19.52 13.05 -15.70
N GLN A 150 -20.21 13.08 -16.84
CA GLN A 150 -21.41 12.26 -17.07
C GLN A 150 -20.94 10.91 -17.63
N PRO A 151 -20.95 9.83 -16.85
CA PRO A 151 -20.27 8.61 -17.25
C PRO A 151 -20.93 7.89 -18.43
N PHE A 152 -22.27 7.94 -18.55
CA PHE A 152 -22.99 7.24 -19.64
C PHE A 152 -22.80 7.90 -21.00
N THR A 153 -22.78 9.24 -21.05
CA THR A 153 -22.55 9.97 -22.29
C THR A 153 -21.09 10.31 -22.53
N LYS A 154 -20.22 10.06 -21.52
CA LYS A 154 -18.81 10.44 -21.50
C LYS A 154 -18.60 11.92 -21.80
N GLU A 155 -19.44 12.77 -21.20
CA GLU A 155 -19.36 14.22 -21.35
C GLU A 155 -18.70 14.88 -20.14
N VAL A 156 -17.87 15.88 -20.38
CA VAL A 156 -17.30 16.74 -19.34
C VAL A 156 -18.25 17.90 -19.08
N LEU A 157 -18.74 18.01 -17.86
CA LEU A 157 -19.72 19.02 -17.43
C LEU A 157 -18.99 20.27 -16.92
N LYS A 158 -19.40 21.46 -17.36
CA LYS A 158 -18.87 22.72 -16.85
C LYS A 158 -19.17 22.91 -15.36
N MET A 159 -20.36 22.56 -14.94
CA MET A 159 -20.76 22.48 -13.53
C MET A 159 -21.30 21.07 -13.26
N SER A 160 -21.05 20.54 -12.07
CA SER A 160 -21.46 19.19 -11.69
C SER A 160 -22.97 18.91 -11.73
N ASN A 161 -23.80 19.95 -11.83
CA ASN A 161 -25.25 19.88 -12.00
C ASN A 161 -25.73 20.23 -13.41
N SER A 162 -24.83 20.44 -14.38
CA SER A 162 -25.20 20.71 -15.77
C SER A 162 -25.86 19.49 -16.39
N LEU A 163 -26.86 19.73 -17.26
CA LEU A 163 -27.59 18.66 -17.96
C LEU A 163 -26.83 18.14 -19.19
N LYS A 164 -25.99 18.97 -19.78
CA LYS A 164 -25.18 18.66 -20.97
C LYS A 164 -23.77 19.16 -20.77
N GLY A 165 -22.84 18.41 -21.31
CA GLY A 165 -21.41 18.73 -21.29
C GLY A 165 -20.82 18.75 -22.71
N VAL A 166 -19.53 18.68 -22.78
CA VAL A 166 -18.75 18.52 -23.99
C VAL A 166 -18.26 17.07 -24.05
N PRO A 167 -18.48 16.34 -25.15
CA PRO A 167 -18.00 14.96 -25.27
C PRO A 167 -16.52 14.86 -25.03
N LEU A 168 -16.09 13.86 -24.28
CA LEU A 168 -14.68 13.64 -23.94
C LEU A 168 -13.83 13.43 -25.19
N ASP A 169 -14.37 12.76 -26.20
CA ASP A 169 -13.70 12.49 -27.49
C ASP A 169 -13.41 13.78 -28.30
N SER A 170 -13.99 14.93 -27.90
CA SER A 170 -13.69 16.22 -28.52
C SER A 170 -12.35 16.79 -28.10
N PHE A 171 -11.72 16.19 -27.05
CA PHE A 171 -10.45 16.60 -26.53
C PHE A 171 -9.37 15.58 -26.92
N GLU A 172 -8.18 16.09 -27.23
CA GLU A 172 -7.06 15.23 -27.63
C GLU A 172 -6.49 14.47 -26.43
N ASN A 173 -6.05 13.22 -26.68
CA ASN A 173 -5.35 12.36 -25.73
C ASN A 173 -6.11 12.15 -24.42
N THR A 174 -7.41 11.94 -24.52
CA THR A 174 -8.24 11.62 -23.36
C THR A 174 -8.45 10.11 -23.25
N LEU A 175 -8.51 9.63 -22.02
CA LEU A 175 -8.72 8.23 -21.68
C LEU A 175 -9.86 8.13 -20.68
N PHE A 176 -10.87 7.34 -20.97
CA PHE A 176 -11.93 6.97 -20.03
C PHE A 176 -11.82 5.48 -19.71
N LEU A 177 -11.72 5.15 -18.42
CA LEU A 177 -11.59 3.78 -17.91
C LEU A 177 -12.72 3.48 -16.94
N GLY A 178 -13.17 2.24 -16.92
CA GLY A 178 -14.22 1.75 -16.03
C GLY A 178 -15.59 1.64 -16.67
N ASP A 179 -16.59 1.27 -15.87
CA ASP A 179 -17.97 1.07 -16.30
C ASP A 179 -18.85 2.26 -15.87
N PRO A 180 -19.59 2.87 -16.81
CA PRO A 180 -20.55 3.91 -16.46
C PRO A 180 -21.60 3.50 -15.43
N SER A 181 -21.95 2.23 -15.31
CA SER A 181 -22.92 1.71 -14.36
C SER A 181 -22.33 1.48 -12.96
N ASP A 182 -21.01 1.32 -12.86
CA ASP A 182 -20.32 1.09 -11.60
C ASP A 182 -20.23 2.39 -10.79
N ILE A 183 -20.45 2.27 -9.49
CA ILE A 183 -20.31 3.36 -8.51
C ILE A 183 -19.07 3.21 -7.65
N GLY A 184 -18.30 2.14 -7.85
CA GLY A 184 -17.03 1.86 -7.19
C GLY A 184 -17.15 1.23 -5.81
N ALA A 185 -16.05 0.66 -5.37
CA ALA A 185 -15.95 -0.04 -4.08
C ALA A 185 -16.17 0.88 -2.86
N LEU A 186 -15.86 2.18 -2.99
CA LEU A 186 -16.09 3.15 -1.90
C LEU A 186 -17.55 3.27 -1.51
N ALA A 187 -18.50 2.93 -2.40
CA ALA A 187 -19.91 2.88 -2.05
C ALA A 187 -20.20 1.91 -0.90
N THR A 188 -19.50 0.80 -0.84
CA THR A 188 -19.66 -0.21 0.23
C THR A 188 -18.90 0.15 1.51
N VAL A 189 -17.86 0.98 1.40
CA VAL A 189 -17.03 1.41 2.52
C VAL A 189 -17.66 2.56 3.31
N VAL A 190 -18.33 3.50 2.61
CA VAL A 190 -18.88 4.72 3.23
C VAL A 190 -19.77 4.44 4.45
N PRO A 191 -20.70 3.46 4.46
CA PRO A 191 -21.51 3.16 5.64
C PRO A 191 -20.67 2.83 6.88
N TRP A 192 -19.59 2.06 6.72
CA TRP A 192 -18.70 1.70 7.82
C TRP A 192 -17.98 2.92 8.42
N VAL A 193 -17.60 3.87 7.58
CA VAL A 193 -17.00 5.14 8.03
C VAL A 193 -18.04 5.99 8.77
N ILE A 194 -19.30 6.05 8.29
CA ILE A 194 -20.39 6.78 8.94
C ILE A 194 -20.62 6.22 10.35
N TRP A 195 -20.81 4.92 10.49
CA TRP A 195 -21.06 4.26 11.77
C TRP A 195 -19.88 4.40 12.73
N LYS A 196 -18.65 4.24 12.21
CA LYS A 196 -17.43 4.46 12.99
C LYS A 196 -17.36 5.86 13.58
N ARG A 197 -17.58 6.90 12.77
CA ARG A 197 -17.56 8.31 13.21
C ARG A 197 -18.62 8.58 14.25
N GLN A 198 -19.83 8.07 14.05
CA GLN A 198 -20.91 8.21 15.02
C GLN A 198 -20.54 7.51 16.34
N SER A 199 -20.08 6.27 16.28
CA SER A 199 -19.64 5.52 17.46
C SER A 199 -18.54 6.23 18.24
N VAL A 200 -17.54 6.78 17.56
CA VAL A 200 -16.44 7.54 18.20
C VAL A 200 -16.96 8.84 18.83
N SER A 201 -17.89 9.53 18.16
CA SER A 201 -18.53 10.73 18.71
C SER A 201 -19.31 10.41 20.00
N ASP A 202 -20.10 9.34 19.98
CA ASP A 202 -20.88 8.89 21.14
C ASP A 202 -19.94 8.46 22.29
N TRP A 203 -18.83 7.80 21.97
CA TRP A 203 -17.81 7.44 22.96
C TRP A 203 -17.16 8.67 23.61
N ILE A 204 -16.84 9.70 22.83
CA ILE A 204 -16.31 10.96 23.36
C ILE A 204 -17.33 11.60 24.30
N GLN A 205 -18.61 11.68 23.90
CA GLN A 205 -19.68 12.21 24.77
C GLN A 205 -19.86 11.38 26.04
N PHE A 206 -19.87 10.05 25.91
CA PHE A 206 -19.90 9.14 27.04
C PHE A 206 -18.72 9.39 27.99
N SER A 207 -17.52 9.54 27.46
CA SER A 207 -16.31 9.80 28.25
C SER A 207 -16.34 11.15 28.95
N GLN A 208 -16.96 12.17 28.36
CA GLN A 208 -17.12 13.48 28.96
C GLN A 208 -18.14 13.45 30.13
N VAL A 209 -19.21 12.69 29.95
CA VAL A 209 -20.29 12.61 30.98
C VAL A 209 -19.91 11.66 32.10
N PHE A 210 -19.35 10.49 31.79
CA PHE A 210 -19.14 9.41 32.76
C PHE A 210 -17.66 9.21 33.15
N GLY A 211 -16.72 9.75 32.37
CA GLY A 211 -15.29 9.68 32.66
C GLY A 211 -14.81 10.69 33.69
N MET A 212 -15.56 11.75 33.94
CA MET A 212 -15.28 12.71 34.97
C MET A 212 -16.19 12.47 36.17
N PRO A 213 -15.68 12.47 37.40
CA PRO A 213 -16.49 12.31 38.58
C PRO A 213 -17.46 13.51 38.70
N ILE A 214 -18.75 13.22 38.80
CA ILE A 214 -19.76 14.23 39.13
C ILE A 214 -19.51 14.59 40.58
N ARG A 215 -19.39 15.87 40.87
CA ARG A 215 -19.28 16.40 42.24
C ARG A 215 -20.65 16.77 42.71
N GLU A 216 -21.05 16.22 43.84
CA GLU A 216 -22.28 16.53 44.52
C GLU A 216 -21.97 17.41 45.72
N TYR A 217 -22.70 18.53 45.82
CA TYR A 217 -22.64 19.43 46.95
C TYR A 217 -24.05 19.54 47.55
N ILE A 218 -24.15 19.24 48.83
CA ILE A 218 -25.37 19.26 49.60
C ILE A 218 -25.36 20.44 50.55
N TYR A 219 -26.42 21.22 50.60
CA TYR A 219 -26.57 22.32 51.55
C TYR A 219 -27.88 22.21 52.32
N SER A 220 -27.98 22.83 53.55
CA SER A 220 -29.20 22.80 54.35
C SER A 220 -30.32 23.61 53.70
N ALA A 221 -31.50 23.04 53.60
CA ALA A 221 -32.66 23.71 52.98
C ALA A 221 -32.94 25.08 53.66
N GLY A 222 -32.91 26.15 52.86
CA GLY A 222 -33.06 27.53 53.33
C GLY A 222 -31.76 28.31 53.57
N ASP A 223 -30.60 27.68 53.47
CA ASP A 223 -29.29 28.33 53.59
C ASP A 223 -28.80 28.85 52.23
N GLU A 224 -29.30 29.99 51.83
CA GLU A 224 -28.95 30.62 50.54
C GLU A 224 -27.50 31.13 50.52
N GLN A 225 -26.91 31.43 51.67
CA GLN A 225 -25.50 31.88 51.73
C GLN A 225 -24.54 30.75 51.41
N THR A 226 -24.74 29.58 51.99
CA THR A 226 -23.96 28.40 51.69
C THR A 226 -24.16 27.93 50.23
N ARG A 227 -25.43 27.99 49.74
CA ARG A 227 -25.74 27.69 48.34
C ARG A 227 -24.90 28.58 47.37
N GLN A 228 -24.85 29.89 47.61
CA GLN A 228 -24.13 30.82 46.75
C GLN A 228 -22.59 30.56 46.83
N GLN A 229 -22.06 30.27 48.00
CA GLN A 229 -20.66 29.92 48.16
C GLN A 229 -20.31 28.65 47.38
N LEU A 230 -21.15 27.62 47.43
CA LEU A 230 -20.93 26.40 46.67
C LEU A 230 -20.97 26.59 45.16
N ILE A 231 -21.84 27.51 44.66
CA ILE A 231 -21.90 27.89 43.25
C ILE A 231 -20.63 28.62 42.84
N ASP A 232 -20.12 29.52 43.66
CA ASP A 232 -18.88 30.28 43.38
C ASP A 232 -17.66 29.35 43.39
N ASP A 233 -17.55 28.44 44.34
CA ASP A 233 -16.53 27.43 44.44
C ASP A 233 -16.56 26.47 43.25
N ALA A 234 -17.75 26.05 42.87
CA ALA A 234 -17.98 25.18 41.72
C ALA A 234 -17.52 25.85 40.39
N THR A 235 -17.83 27.13 40.25
CA THR A 235 -17.46 27.91 39.08
C THR A 235 -15.92 28.10 38.97
N GLN A 236 -15.27 28.33 40.12
CA GLN A 236 -13.81 28.49 40.18
C GLN A 236 -13.04 27.17 39.89
N GLN A 237 -13.62 26.04 40.26
CA GLN A 237 -12.98 24.73 40.11
C GLN A 237 -13.07 24.20 38.66
N GLY A 238 -13.82 24.83 37.78
CA GLY A 238 -13.91 24.48 36.35
C GLY A 238 -14.39 23.05 36.10
N ALA A 239 -15.22 22.47 36.99
CA ALA A 239 -15.72 21.12 36.84
C ALA A 239 -16.88 21.07 35.82
N ASN A 240 -16.84 20.12 34.91
CA ASN A 240 -17.86 20.04 33.84
C ASN A 240 -19.23 19.56 34.27
N ALA A 241 -19.37 18.90 35.43
CA ALA A 241 -20.65 18.47 35.96
C ALA A 241 -20.63 18.61 37.49
N ILE A 242 -21.39 19.59 37.98
CA ILE A 242 -21.58 19.83 39.41
C ILE A 242 -23.08 19.79 39.66
N TYR A 243 -23.47 19.06 40.69
CA TYR A 243 -24.84 19.01 41.20
C TYR A 243 -24.90 19.62 42.57
N ILE A 244 -25.68 20.70 42.73
CA ILE A 244 -25.86 21.40 43.99
C ILE A 244 -27.35 21.32 44.37
N HIS A 245 -27.69 20.70 45.50
CA HIS A 245 -29.06 20.54 45.91
C HIS A 245 -29.23 20.66 47.43
N PRO A 246 -30.43 21.05 47.90
CA PRO A 246 -30.71 21.10 49.32
C PRO A 246 -30.85 19.70 49.92
N ASP A 247 -30.48 19.56 51.19
CA ASP A 247 -30.69 18.34 51.94
C ASP A 247 -32.17 17.91 51.89
N GLY A 248 -32.41 16.61 51.61
CA GLY A 248 -33.74 16.06 51.42
C GLY A 248 -34.24 16.03 49.97
N SER A 249 -33.52 16.60 49.00
CA SER A 249 -33.73 16.34 47.56
C SER A 249 -32.69 15.38 47.05
N ASP A 250 -33.07 14.43 46.21
CA ASP A 250 -32.17 13.39 45.67
C ASP A 250 -32.25 13.37 44.15
N MET A 251 -31.11 13.35 43.50
CA MET A 251 -31.00 13.11 42.06
C MET A 251 -30.37 11.74 41.81
N LYS A 252 -31.16 10.81 41.32
CA LYS A 252 -30.63 9.50 40.91
C LYS A 252 -30.13 9.52 39.47
N LEU A 253 -28.83 9.48 39.29
CA LEU A 253 -28.28 9.05 38.00
C LEU A 253 -28.54 7.55 37.84
N ILE A 254 -29.49 7.17 36.98
CA ILE A 254 -29.68 5.77 36.61
C ILE A 254 -28.55 5.40 35.65
N VAL A 255 -27.47 4.93 36.23
CA VAL A 255 -26.33 4.39 35.45
C VAL A 255 -26.63 2.91 35.25
N SER A 256 -26.67 2.45 34.00
CA SER A 256 -26.62 1.00 33.72
C SER A 256 -25.36 0.42 34.38
N GLY A 257 -25.53 -0.58 35.23
CA GLY A 257 -24.57 -1.00 36.26
C GLY A 257 -23.20 -1.51 35.81
N ASN A 258 -22.81 -1.37 34.54
CA ASN A 258 -21.53 -1.86 34.06
C ASN A 258 -20.84 -0.81 33.16
N LYS A 259 -20.07 0.11 33.76
CA LYS A 259 -19.37 1.19 33.05
C LYS A 259 -18.26 0.68 32.13
N SER A 260 -17.64 -0.44 32.46
CA SER A 260 -16.60 -1.06 31.64
C SER A 260 -17.18 -1.71 30.38
N GLY A 261 -18.39 -2.30 30.45
CA GLY A 261 -19.07 -2.89 29.30
C GLY A 261 -19.45 -1.88 28.21
N SER A 262 -19.80 -0.64 28.58
CA SER A 262 -20.14 0.40 27.60
C SER A 262 -18.92 0.89 26.83
N SER A 263 -17.78 1.09 27.49
CA SER A 263 -16.52 1.49 26.83
C SER A 263 -16.03 0.41 25.87
N GLU A 264 -16.13 -0.87 26.26
CA GLU A 264 -15.74 -2.00 25.41
C GLU A 264 -16.63 -2.13 24.16
N LEU A 265 -17.93 -1.82 24.29
CA LEU A 265 -18.86 -1.82 23.15
C LEU A 265 -18.43 -0.82 22.06
N TYR A 266 -18.10 0.41 22.43
CA TYR A 266 -17.64 1.42 21.46
C TYR A 266 -16.33 1.05 20.81
N LYS A 267 -15.40 0.50 21.58
CA LYS A 267 -14.11 0.00 21.06
C LYS A 267 -14.34 -1.14 20.08
N THR A 268 -15.15 -2.14 20.44
CA THR A 268 -15.46 -3.28 19.59
C THR A 268 -16.09 -2.84 18.27
N LEU A 269 -17.07 -1.91 18.33
CA LEU A 269 -17.72 -1.40 17.11
C LEU A 269 -16.73 -0.66 16.20
N ARG A 270 -15.85 0.20 16.76
CA ARG A 270 -14.80 0.87 15.99
C ARG A 270 -13.86 -0.15 15.33
N ASP A 271 -13.43 -1.16 16.07
CA ASP A 271 -12.50 -2.18 15.59
C ASP A 271 -13.17 -3.05 14.51
N THR A 272 -14.43 -3.44 14.67
CA THR A 272 -15.21 -4.12 13.63
C THR A 272 -15.31 -3.27 12.36
N CYS A 273 -15.59 -1.96 12.46
CA CYS A 273 -15.61 -1.09 11.29
C CYS A 273 -14.25 -1.04 10.58
N ASN A 274 -13.14 -1.01 11.32
CA ASN A 274 -11.80 -1.05 10.74
C ASN A 274 -11.51 -2.39 10.05
N GLU A 275 -11.91 -3.51 10.65
CA GLU A 275 -11.75 -4.85 10.10
C GLU A 275 -12.52 -5.00 8.78
N GLU A 276 -13.77 -4.55 8.73
CA GLU A 276 -14.57 -4.57 7.52
C GLU A 276 -13.98 -3.70 6.40
N ILE A 277 -13.49 -2.49 6.73
CA ILE A 277 -12.79 -1.63 5.78
C ILE A 277 -11.55 -2.32 5.24
N SER A 278 -10.75 -2.96 6.11
CA SER A 278 -9.54 -3.67 5.71
C SER A 278 -9.85 -4.86 4.80
N LEU A 279 -10.87 -5.66 5.17
CA LEU A 279 -11.32 -6.81 4.39
C LEU A 279 -11.77 -6.40 2.98
N LEU A 280 -12.53 -5.30 2.87
CA LEU A 280 -13.01 -4.78 1.58
C LEU A 280 -11.86 -4.29 0.68
N ILE A 281 -10.82 -3.67 1.25
CA ILE A 281 -9.77 -3.01 0.46
C ILE A 281 -8.58 -3.92 0.22
N LEU A 282 -8.14 -4.65 1.25
CA LEU A 282 -6.93 -5.47 1.24
C LEU A 282 -7.21 -6.98 1.15
N GLY A 283 -8.46 -7.40 1.33
CA GLY A 283 -8.83 -8.81 1.40
C GLY A 283 -8.44 -9.50 2.71
N ASN A 284 -7.81 -8.79 3.64
CA ASN A 284 -7.40 -9.31 4.94
C ASN A 284 -7.46 -8.25 6.05
N THR A 285 -7.36 -8.68 7.30
CA THR A 285 -7.42 -7.81 8.48
C THR A 285 -6.09 -7.71 9.25
N LEU A 286 -5.18 -8.68 9.09
CA LEU A 286 -3.97 -8.83 9.93
C LEU A 286 -2.90 -7.78 9.66
N THR A 287 -2.82 -7.25 8.44
CA THR A 287 -1.83 -6.22 8.08
C THR A 287 -2.18 -4.84 8.63
N SER A 288 -3.43 -4.65 9.06
CA SER A 288 -3.96 -3.36 9.54
C SER A 288 -4.30 -3.34 11.03
N THR A 289 -4.45 -4.50 11.66
CA THR A 289 -4.70 -4.66 13.09
C THR A 289 -3.66 -5.59 13.70
N SER A 290 -3.04 -5.18 14.82
CA SER A 290 -2.17 -6.05 15.61
C SER A 290 -3.02 -7.14 16.29
N ALA A 291 -3.29 -8.23 15.59
CA ALA A 291 -3.95 -9.37 16.18
C ALA A 291 -3.00 -10.03 17.21
N ALA A 292 -3.37 -9.95 18.48
CA ALA A 292 -2.58 -10.47 19.59
C ALA A 292 -2.36 -12.01 19.54
N HIS A 293 -2.94 -12.72 18.56
CA HIS A 293 -2.93 -14.19 18.46
C HIS A 293 -2.78 -14.72 17.04
N GLY A 294 -2.12 -13.98 16.13
CA GLY A 294 -1.84 -14.49 14.78
C GLY A 294 -0.80 -15.63 14.82
N THR A 295 -1.17 -16.85 14.43
CA THR A 295 -0.18 -17.90 14.15
C THR A 295 0.54 -17.60 12.84
N GLN A 296 1.80 -18.03 12.68
CA GLN A 296 2.56 -17.86 11.44
C GLN A 296 1.81 -18.41 10.21
N ALA A 297 1.10 -19.53 10.36
CA ALA A 297 0.30 -20.12 9.30
C ALA A 297 -0.86 -19.20 8.85
N LEU A 298 -1.52 -18.51 9.79
CA LEU A 298 -2.59 -17.56 9.44
C LEU A 298 -2.02 -16.33 8.72
N GLY A 299 -0.83 -15.86 9.13
CA GLY A 299 -0.12 -14.77 8.46
C GLY A 299 0.18 -15.11 6.99
N THR A 300 0.63 -16.32 6.69
CA THR A 300 0.93 -16.77 5.32
C THR A 300 -0.33 -16.78 4.44
N VAL A 301 -1.47 -17.27 4.95
CA VAL A 301 -2.74 -17.28 4.18
C VAL A 301 -3.21 -15.86 3.85
N HIS A 302 -3.05 -14.92 4.78
CA HIS A 302 -3.43 -13.52 4.53
C HIS A 302 -2.49 -12.82 3.54
N GLU A 303 -1.20 -13.15 3.57
CA GLU A 303 -0.22 -12.67 2.60
C GLU A 303 -0.55 -13.19 1.19
N GLU A 304 -0.89 -14.47 1.03
CA GLU A 304 -1.33 -15.06 -0.23
C GLU A 304 -2.58 -14.37 -0.81
N GLN A 305 -3.57 -14.03 0.03
CA GLN A 305 -4.77 -13.29 -0.42
C GLN A 305 -4.43 -11.88 -0.90
N GLN A 306 -3.58 -11.18 -0.19
CA GLN A 306 -3.13 -9.84 -0.59
C GLN A 306 -2.32 -9.89 -1.89
N ASP A 307 -1.52 -10.93 -2.07
CA ASP A 307 -0.76 -11.16 -3.30
C ASP A 307 -1.67 -11.42 -4.51
N MET A 308 -2.76 -12.18 -4.34
CA MET A 308 -3.75 -12.39 -5.40
C MET A 308 -4.42 -11.10 -5.84
N ILE A 309 -4.83 -10.24 -4.89
CA ILE A 309 -5.40 -8.91 -5.21
C ILE A 309 -4.36 -8.04 -5.93
N SER A 310 -3.12 -8.05 -5.46
CA SER A 310 -2.02 -7.31 -6.09
C SER A 310 -1.72 -7.81 -7.50
N LEU A 311 -1.85 -9.12 -7.76
CA LEU A 311 -1.69 -9.71 -9.09
C LEU A 311 -2.81 -9.25 -10.04
N ASP A 312 -4.06 -9.23 -9.58
CA ASP A 312 -5.21 -8.76 -10.35
C ASP A 312 -5.07 -7.27 -10.70
N ASP A 313 -4.76 -6.44 -9.70
CA ASP A 313 -4.49 -5.01 -9.91
C ASP A 313 -3.36 -4.77 -10.92
N ARG A 314 -2.28 -5.57 -10.87
CA ARG A 314 -1.16 -5.50 -11.82
C ARG A 314 -1.57 -5.97 -13.22
N GLY A 315 -2.40 -7.00 -13.32
CA GLY A 315 -2.99 -7.43 -14.59
C GLY A 315 -3.77 -6.28 -15.25
N TYR A 316 -4.64 -5.63 -14.48
CA TYR A 316 -5.39 -4.46 -14.96
C TYR A 316 -4.49 -3.31 -15.43
N VAL A 317 -3.41 -3.04 -14.72
CA VAL A 317 -2.42 -2.03 -15.15
C VAL A 317 -1.84 -2.37 -16.51
N LEU A 318 -1.43 -3.62 -16.74
CA LEU A 318 -0.91 -4.06 -18.04
C LEU A 318 -1.95 -3.97 -19.14
N ASP A 319 -3.22 -4.29 -18.86
CA ASP A 319 -4.30 -4.15 -19.82
C ASP A 319 -4.49 -2.69 -20.24
N VAL A 320 -4.45 -1.77 -19.30
CA VAL A 320 -4.52 -0.34 -19.60
C VAL A 320 -3.35 0.12 -20.48
N LEU A 321 -2.13 -0.24 -20.12
CA LEU A 321 -0.93 0.16 -20.86
C LEU A 321 -0.87 -0.44 -22.26
N ASN A 322 -1.21 -1.72 -22.39
CA ASN A 322 -1.05 -2.46 -23.64
C ASN A 322 -2.22 -2.30 -24.62
N TYR A 323 -3.44 -2.00 -24.13
CA TYR A 323 -4.63 -1.98 -24.97
C TYR A 323 -5.37 -0.64 -24.98
N HIS A 324 -5.36 0.12 -23.89
CA HIS A 324 -6.13 1.36 -23.81
C HIS A 324 -5.29 2.63 -24.06
N MET A 325 -3.98 2.57 -23.90
CA MET A 325 -3.10 3.73 -24.07
C MET A 325 -2.32 3.75 -25.39
N THR A 326 -2.44 2.74 -26.23
CA THR A 326 -1.66 2.61 -27.47
C THR A 326 -1.85 3.81 -28.42
N ASP A 327 -3.10 4.26 -28.61
CA ASP A 327 -3.39 5.40 -29.48
C ASP A 327 -2.91 6.71 -28.86
N ILE A 328 -3.01 6.85 -27.55
CA ILE A 328 -2.51 8.02 -26.82
C ILE A 328 -1.00 8.10 -26.94
N PHE A 329 -0.28 7.00 -26.73
CA PHE A 329 1.16 6.93 -26.91
C PHE A 329 1.56 7.30 -28.35
N ALA A 330 0.88 6.76 -29.34
CA ALA A 330 1.13 7.07 -30.75
C ALA A 330 0.91 8.57 -31.04
N ASN A 331 -0.18 9.17 -30.53
CA ASN A 331 -0.46 10.59 -30.68
C ASN A 331 0.58 11.50 -30.02
N LEU A 332 1.18 11.01 -28.91
CA LEU A 332 2.27 11.69 -28.20
C LEU A 332 3.65 11.40 -28.81
N GLY A 333 3.72 10.70 -29.94
CA GLY A 333 4.98 10.40 -30.64
C GLY A 333 5.75 9.22 -30.09
N ILE A 334 5.15 8.39 -29.22
CA ILE A 334 5.75 7.21 -28.62
C ILE A 334 5.23 5.96 -29.33
N VAL A 335 6.11 5.26 -30.03
CA VAL A 335 5.74 4.09 -30.84
C VAL A 335 5.78 2.84 -29.97
N THR A 336 4.62 2.36 -29.51
CA THR A 336 4.50 1.10 -28.74
C THR A 336 4.17 -0.11 -29.64
N LYS A 337 4.01 0.11 -30.96
CA LYS A 337 3.72 -0.96 -31.89
C LYS A 337 4.92 -1.91 -32.04
N GLY A 338 4.69 -3.22 -31.92
CA GLY A 338 5.74 -4.24 -32.00
C GLY A 338 6.44 -4.51 -30.68
N GLY A 339 5.75 -4.24 -29.57
CA GLY A 339 6.21 -4.55 -28.23
C GLY A 339 5.07 -4.51 -27.22
N HIS A 340 5.39 -4.75 -25.97
CA HIS A 340 4.42 -4.71 -24.89
C HIS A 340 5.06 -4.32 -23.56
N PHE A 341 4.26 -3.78 -22.65
CA PHE A 341 4.61 -3.54 -21.26
C PHE A 341 4.48 -4.83 -20.47
N ARG A 342 5.44 -5.09 -19.61
CA ARG A 342 5.37 -6.18 -18.64
C ARG A 342 6.01 -5.76 -17.33
N TYR A 343 5.64 -6.41 -16.24
CA TYR A 343 6.38 -6.30 -15.00
C TYR A 343 7.70 -7.04 -15.13
N LYS A 344 8.78 -6.40 -14.70
CA LYS A 344 10.06 -7.08 -14.58
C LYS A 344 9.93 -8.14 -13.50
N GLU A 345 10.15 -9.38 -13.86
CA GLU A 345 10.17 -10.49 -12.92
C GLU A 345 11.38 -10.37 -11.99
N ASP A 346 11.25 -9.65 -10.90
CA ASP A 346 12.14 -9.83 -9.77
C ASP A 346 11.76 -11.14 -9.09
N ARG A 347 12.35 -12.23 -9.49
CA ARG A 347 12.29 -13.48 -8.72
C ARG A 347 13.02 -13.26 -7.41
N LYS A 348 12.39 -12.57 -6.48
CA LYS A 348 12.80 -12.60 -5.07
C LYS A 348 12.43 -13.96 -4.50
N ILE A 349 13.14 -14.99 -4.95
CA ILE A 349 13.12 -16.25 -4.24
C ILE A 349 13.86 -15.97 -2.93
N ASP A 350 13.23 -16.32 -1.80
CA ASP A 350 13.89 -16.27 -0.51
C ASP A 350 15.30 -16.89 -0.64
N PRO A 351 16.38 -16.17 -0.30
CA PRO A 351 17.74 -16.70 -0.43
C PRO A 351 17.93 -18.06 0.25
N TYR A 352 17.22 -18.32 1.34
CA TYR A 352 17.24 -19.63 2.01
C TYR A 352 16.53 -20.72 1.20
N ALA A 353 15.38 -20.43 0.61
CA ALA A 353 14.68 -21.35 -0.27
C ALA A 353 15.52 -21.62 -1.53
N GLN A 354 16.15 -20.59 -2.08
CA GLN A 354 17.01 -20.68 -3.27
C GLN A 354 18.26 -21.52 -3.02
N ILE A 355 18.92 -21.33 -1.87
CA ILE A 355 20.09 -22.14 -1.48
C ILE A 355 19.73 -23.61 -1.31
N ASN A 356 18.53 -23.90 -0.77
CA ASN A 356 18.05 -25.26 -0.64
C ASN A 356 17.78 -25.91 -2.00
N ILE A 357 17.13 -25.19 -2.93
CA ILE A 357 16.89 -25.66 -4.31
C ILE A 357 18.24 -25.94 -5.01
N VAL A 358 19.16 -24.99 -4.96
CA VAL A 358 20.51 -25.10 -5.53
C VAL A 358 21.25 -26.31 -4.96
N THR A 359 21.19 -26.51 -3.64
CA THR A 359 21.84 -27.65 -2.97
C THR A 359 21.24 -28.98 -3.39
N GLN A 360 19.90 -29.05 -3.53
CA GLN A 360 19.21 -30.25 -3.99
C GLN A 360 19.57 -30.58 -5.43
N LEU A 361 19.58 -29.57 -6.33
CA LEU A 361 19.96 -29.76 -7.73
C LEU A 361 21.42 -30.23 -7.86
N HIS A 362 22.33 -29.65 -7.06
CA HIS A 362 23.72 -30.09 -7.00
C HIS A 362 23.86 -31.54 -6.50
N ASN A 363 23.10 -31.92 -5.47
CA ASN A 363 23.09 -33.29 -4.94
C ASN A 363 22.51 -34.30 -5.93
N MET A 364 21.60 -33.87 -6.83
CA MET A 364 21.09 -34.67 -7.94
C MET A 364 22.09 -34.82 -9.11
N GLY A 365 23.26 -34.17 -9.02
CA GLY A 365 24.33 -34.26 -10.04
C GLY A 365 24.16 -33.31 -11.22
N LEU A 366 23.24 -32.33 -11.14
CA LEU A 366 23.11 -31.33 -12.19
C LEU A 366 24.30 -30.37 -12.15
N PRO A 367 25.00 -30.15 -13.29
CA PRO A 367 26.07 -29.17 -13.35
C PRO A 367 25.49 -27.75 -13.21
N MET A 368 26.12 -26.96 -12.36
CA MET A 368 25.72 -25.58 -12.13
C MET A 368 26.83 -24.64 -12.48
N ASP A 369 26.51 -23.53 -13.12
CA ASP A 369 27.46 -22.50 -13.44
C ASP A 369 27.80 -21.67 -12.19
N ASP A 370 29.10 -21.57 -11.89
CA ASP A 370 29.60 -20.77 -10.78
C ASP A 370 29.23 -19.28 -10.93
N GLU A 371 29.21 -18.76 -12.19
CA GLU A 371 28.83 -17.37 -12.46
C GLU A 371 27.37 -17.09 -12.06
N TYR A 372 26.49 -18.02 -12.39
CA TYR A 372 25.10 -17.95 -11.98
C TYR A 372 24.94 -17.90 -10.44
N LEU A 373 25.73 -18.70 -9.71
CA LEU A 373 25.68 -18.73 -8.25
C LEU A 373 26.15 -17.39 -7.64
N TYR A 374 27.29 -16.88 -8.10
CA TYR A 374 27.80 -15.60 -7.60
C TYR A 374 26.87 -14.43 -7.93
N ALA A 375 26.29 -14.39 -9.12
CA ALA A 375 25.33 -13.38 -9.52
C ALA A 375 24.01 -13.48 -8.73
N THR A 376 23.50 -14.71 -8.56
CA THR A 376 22.20 -14.96 -7.90
C THR A 376 22.22 -14.59 -6.42
N PHE A 377 23.32 -14.90 -5.72
CA PHE A 377 23.48 -14.60 -4.30
C PHE A 377 24.18 -13.26 -4.01
N ASN A 378 24.49 -12.50 -5.06
CA ASN A 378 25.18 -11.20 -4.97
C ASN A 378 26.47 -11.25 -4.14
N ILE A 379 27.28 -12.29 -4.36
CA ILE A 379 28.56 -12.53 -3.68
C ILE A 379 29.68 -12.22 -4.67
N ASP A 380 30.66 -11.42 -4.23
CA ASP A 380 31.83 -11.11 -5.07
C ASP A 380 32.73 -12.35 -5.24
N LYS A 381 33.20 -12.56 -6.45
CA LYS A 381 34.19 -13.64 -6.71
C LYS A 381 35.49 -13.35 -5.95
N PRO A 382 36.06 -14.32 -5.24
CA PRO A 382 37.33 -14.13 -4.55
C PRO A 382 38.47 -13.85 -5.50
N LYS A 383 39.43 -13.01 -5.07
CA LYS A 383 40.63 -12.72 -5.84
C LYS A 383 41.38 -14.03 -6.08
N GLY A 384 41.69 -14.30 -7.36
CA GLY A 384 42.38 -15.55 -7.75
C GLY A 384 41.48 -16.79 -7.89
N TYR A 385 40.17 -16.59 -8.06
CA TYR A 385 39.15 -17.64 -8.22
C TYR A 385 39.55 -18.75 -9.18
N GLU A 386 40.03 -18.41 -10.38
CA GLU A 386 40.42 -19.39 -11.39
C GLU A 386 41.60 -20.29 -10.95
N ALA A 387 42.58 -19.73 -10.23
CA ALA A 387 43.68 -20.50 -9.67
C ALA A 387 43.22 -21.46 -8.58
N GLN A 388 42.29 -21.00 -7.71
CA GLN A 388 41.72 -21.83 -6.66
C GLN A 388 40.82 -22.94 -7.20
N LYS A 389 40.06 -22.66 -8.29
CA LYS A 389 39.22 -23.64 -8.96
C LYS A 389 40.04 -24.74 -9.56
N LYS A 390 41.14 -24.40 -10.33
CA LYS A 390 42.06 -25.36 -10.87
C LYS A 390 42.75 -26.24 -9.82
N ALA A 391 43.23 -25.62 -8.74
CA ALA A 391 43.84 -26.36 -7.64
C ALA A 391 42.86 -27.35 -6.99
N LYS A 392 41.58 -26.97 -6.83
CA LYS A 392 40.55 -27.85 -6.29
C LYS A 392 40.18 -29.00 -7.25
N GLU A 393 40.16 -28.75 -8.55
CA GLU A 393 39.91 -29.77 -9.57
C GLU A 393 41.08 -30.77 -9.64
N GLU A 394 42.32 -30.28 -9.59
CA GLU A 394 43.54 -31.13 -9.57
C GLU A 394 43.56 -32.01 -8.30
N LEU A 395 43.20 -31.43 -7.15
CA LEU A 395 43.11 -32.20 -5.91
C LEU A 395 42.01 -33.29 -5.98
N LYS A 396 40.87 -32.96 -6.59
CA LYS A 396 39.74 -33.90 -6.76
C LYS A 396 40.12 -35.05 -7.73
N GLN A 397 40.85 -34.76 -8.81
CA GLN A 397 41.36 -35.74 -9.74
C GLN A 397 42.45 -36.63 -9.10
N ALA A 398 43.35 -36.04 -8.28
CA ALA A 398 44.37 -36.78 -7.55
C ALA A 398 43.75 -37.75 -6.53
N MET A 399 42.70 -37.29 -5.81
CA MET A 399 41.92 -38.14 -4.88
C MET A 399 41.21 -39.30 -5.62
N GLN A 400 40.57 -39.03 -6.78
CA GLN A 400 39.95 -40.10 -7.56
C GLN A 400 40.94 -41.12 -8.10
N LYS A 401 42.10 -40.68 -8.52
CA LYS A 401 43.17 -41.57 -8.98
C LYS A 401 43.75 -42.43 -7.84
N SER A 402 43.86 -41.90 -6.62
CA SER A 402 44.31 -42.66 -5.44
C SER A 402 43.29 -43.70 -4.98
N LEU A 403 42.00 -43.43 -5.18
CA LEU A 403 40.93 -44.38 -4.87
C LEU A 403 40.79 -45.49 -5.91
N GLN A 404 41.19 -45.26 -7.15
CA GLN A 404 41.15 -46.23 -8.25
C GLN A 404 42.40 -47.14 -8.33
N ASN A 405 43.52 -46.78 -7.70
CA ASN A 405 44.70 -47.59 -7.59
C ASN A 405 45.14 -47.70 -6.11
N PRO A 406 44.56 -48.63 -5.32
CA PRO A 406 45.16 -48.99 -4.04
C PRO A 406 46.48 -49.64 -4.34
N SER A 407 47.60 -48.94 -4.12
CA SER A 407 48.97 -49.46 -4.27
C SER A 407 49.13 -50.65 -3.34
N LYS A 408 49.66 -51.75 -3.90
CA LYS A 408 50.16 -52.94 -3.23
C LYS A 408 51.36 -52.57 -2.36
N GLU A 409 51.10 -52.01 -1.18
CA GLU A 409 52.11 -51.80 -0.13
C GLU A 409 51.40 -51.84 1.23
N GLU A 410 50.85 -53.01 1.61
CA GLU A 410 50.46 -53.35 2.96
C GLU A 410 50.66 -54.87 3.17
N GLU A 411 51.86 -55.34 3.19
CA GLU A 411 52.30 -56.53 3.90
C GLU A 411 53.70 -56.27 4.40
N GLU A 412 53.79 -55.80 5.67
CA GLU A 412 54.86 -55.97 6.62
C GLU A 412 54.80 -54.85 7.67
N GLU A 413 54.26 -55.13 8.82
CA GLU A 413 54.65 -54.80 10.18
C GLU A 413 53.47 -54.75 11.17
N GLU A 414 53.08 -55.90 11.62
CA GLU A 414 52.43 -56.08 12.95
C GLU A 414 53.52 -55.98 14.01
N ASN A 415 53.57 -54.91 14.77
CA ASN A 415 53.80 -54.82 16.22
C ASN A 415 54.10 -53.40 16.66
N GLY A 416 53.29 -52.86 17.53
CA GLY A 416 53.60 -51.64 18.26
C GLY A 416 52.37 -50.80 18.60
N ASN A 417 51.99 -50.86 19.86
CA ASN A 417 50.89 -50.17 20.45
C ASN A 417 51.09 -48.61 20.45
N ASP A 418 50.78 -47.93 19.38
CA ASP A 418 50.72 -46.47 19.31
C ASP A 418 49.47 -46.07 18.54
N PRO A 419 48.48 -45.39 19.13
CA PRO A 419 47.19 -45.06 18.50
C PRO A 419 47.29 -44.15 17.27
N LYS A 420 48.50 -43.69 16.94
CA LYS A 420 48.74 -42.90 15.70
C LYS A 420 49.38 -43.73 14.54
N LYS A 421 49.66 -45.02 14.76
CA LYS A 421 50.31 -45.86 13.72
C LYS A 421 49.38 -46.46 12.67
N GLY A 422 48.07 -46.34 12.81
CA GLY A 422 47.08 -46.86 11.86
C GLY A 422 46.56 -45.86 10.83
N LEU A 423 47.06 -44.65 10.79
CA LEU A 423 46.59 -43.60 9.86
C LEU A 423 47.45 -43.57 8.61
N THR A 424 46.83 -43.68 7.44
CA THR A 424 47.47 -43.49 6.16
C THR A 424 48.15 -42.10 6.09
N ASN A 425 49.18 -41.94 5.28
CA ASN A 425 49.86 -40.63 5.05
C ASN A 425 48.87 -39.51 4.68
N MET A 426 47.76 -39.86 4.07
CA MET A 426 46.69 -38.93 3.68
C MET A 426 45.84 -38.50 4.91
N GLN A 427 45.53 -39.41 5.81
CA GLN A 427 44.82 -39.11 7.05
C GLN A 427 45.70 -38.30 8.00
N LYS A 428 47.03 -38.55 8.04
CA LYS A 428 47.97 -37.71 8.79
C LYS A 428 48.09 -36.30 8.26
N ARG A 429 48.03 -36.12 6.89
CA ARG A 429 47.96 -34.78 6.26
C ARG A 429 46.66 -34.07 6.51
N ALA A 430 45.53 -34.77 6.48
CA ALA A 430 44.20 -34.19 6.81
C ALA A 430 44.13 -33.73 8.24
N LEU A 431 44.58 -34.54 9.21
CA LEU A 431 44.64 -34.16 10.63
C LEU A 431 45.58 -32.97 10.87
N GLY A 432 46.73 -32.89 10.18
CA GLY A 432 47.64 -31.75 10.26
C GLY A 432 47.00 -30.45 9.68
N PHE A 433 46.15 -30.57 8.71
CA PHE A 433 45.41 -29.43 8.17
C PHE A 433 44.34 -28.90 9.13
N PHE A 434 43.61 -29.79 9.82
CA PHE A 434 42.64 -29.40 10.88
C PHE A 434 43.32 -28.82 12.11
N ASP A 435 44.49 -29.31 12.50
CA ASP A 435 45.28 -28.74 13.61
C ASP A 435 45.84 -27.35 13.26
N GLN A 436 46.16 -27.09 12.00
CA GLN A 436 46.60 -25.78 11.53
C GLN A 436 45.40 -24.79 11.42
N ALA A 437 44.22 -25.26 10.98
CA ALA A 437 43.03 -24.47 10.92
C ALA A 437 42.50 -24.06 12.34
N HIS A 438 42.68 -24.92 13.34
CA HIS A 438 42.35 -24.58 14.75
C HIS A 438 43.32 -23.58 15.37
N LYS A 439 44.55 -23.48 14.91
CA LYS A 439 45.52 -22.50 15.42
C LYS A 439 45.30 -21.09 14.85
N THR A 440 44.71 -20.98 13.64
CA THR A 440 44.42 -19.68 13.02
C THR A 440 43.08 -19.05 13.44
N VAL A 441 42.21 -19.81 14.13
CA VAL A 441 40.91 -19.29 14.63
C VAL A 441 40.98 -18.84 16.10
N GLY A 442 42.11 -19.05 16.77
CA GLY A 442 42.26 -18.77 18.20
C GLY A 442 42.90 -17.42 18.59
N GLU A 443 43.29 -16.58 17.65
CA GLU A 443 44.04 -15.34 17.95
C GLU A 443 43.31 -14.01 17.60
N ASP A 444 42.05 -14.01 17.16
CA ASP A 444 41.32 -12.77 16.91
C ASP A 444 39.88 -12.84 17.46
N THR A 445 39.75 -12.87 18.81
CA THR A 445 38.48 -12.45 19.46
C THR A 445 38.78 -11.68 20.74
N ASP A 446 39.19 -10.42 20.58
CA ASP A 446 38.94 -9.34 21.51
C ASP A 446 38.16 -8.26 20.77
N TRP A 447 36.82 -8.31 20.89
CA TRP A 447 35.88 -7.17 20.88
C TRP A 447 34.55 -7.62 21.49
#